data_1bbeb5bdb8d40f48eaefffa85630ea15
#
_entry.id   1bbeb5bdb8d40f48eaefffa85630ea15
#
_cell.length_a   1.000
_cell.length_b   1.000
_cell.length_c   1.000
_cell.angle_alpha   90.00
_cell.angle_beta   90.00
_cell.angle_gamma   90.00
#
_symmetry.space_group_name_H-M   'P 1'
#
loop_
_entity.id
_entity.type
_entity.pdbx_description
1 polymer ?
#
loop_
_entity_poly.entity_id
_entity_poly.type
_entity_poly.pdbx_seq_one_letter_code
_entity_poly.pdbx_strand_id
1 'polypeptide(L)'
;MKKAVLIFFVLILLGGYFFAGYNVYSQAALVECAVPKADQENKPNNFSLSDKNVLWDPSEYFITNYEIVNIEIPDENIILNSWWMDAQNNEGPTVLVLHGLGSSKHSPDMLLTAGMLHKNGFNVLAIDFRDHGDSTCEDGFHSAGQKESDDVVAALNWIINKKGISQDNIGIYGSSLGALVGLLTPAKSNNFSALAVLDAPFDFETLVREELNYQGFTELLWTPLYHYVLIF
;
A
#
# COMPACT_ATOMS: atom_id res chain seq x y z
N MET A 1 37.28 -38.57 4.37
CA MET A 1 36.16 -38.55 5.31
C MET A 1 35.98 -37.21 6.02
N LYS A 2 36.96 -36.69 6.80
CA LYS A 2 36.78 -35.41 7.56
C LYS A 2 36.38 -34.20 6.73
N LYS A 3 36.94 -34.01 5.51
CA LYS A 3 36.56 -32.90 4.61
C LYS A 3 35.14 -33.00 4.08
N ALA A 4 34.67 -34.21 3.75
CA ALA A 4 33.29 -34.44 3.28
C ALA A 4 32.27 -34.18 4.39
N VAL A 5 32.57 -34.56 5.62
CA VAL A 5 31.73 -34.30 6.80
C VAL A 5 31.65 -32.79 7.05
N LEU A 6 32.79 -32.07 6.98
CA LEU A 6 32.80 -30.60 7.14
C LEU A 6 31.96 -29.90 6.06
N ILE A 7 32.13 -30.30 4.79
CA ILE A 7 31.34 -29.76 3.67
C ILE A 7 29.85 -30.00 3.90
N PHE A 8 29.45 -31.19 4.33
CA PHE A 8 28.07 -31.51 4.63
C PHE A 8 27.47 -30.61 5.73
N PHE A 9 28.21 -30.40 6.83
CA PHE A 9 27.78 -29.47 7.89
C PHE A 9 27.65 -28.02 7.39
N VAL A 10 28.60 -27.54 6.59
CA VAL A 10 28.54 -26.19 6.01
C VAL A 10 27.30 -26.03 5.10
N LEU A 11 26.99 -27.05 4.29
CA LEU A 11 25.80 -27.01 3.43
C LEU A 11 24.49 -27.02 4.24
N ILE A 12 24.44 -27.76 5.35
CA ILE A 12 23.27 -27.74 6.27
C ILE A 12 23.10 -26.35 6.88
N LEU A 13 24.19 -25.73 7.37
CA LEU A 13 24.15 -24.41 7.98
C LEU A 13 23.71 -23.34 6.95
N LEU A 14 24.24 -23.39 5.73
CA LEU A 14 23.85 -22.51 4.65
C LEU A 14 22.38 -22.72 4.26
N GLY A 15 21.95 -23.98 4.12
CA GLY A 15 20.55 -24.30 3.84
C GLY A 15 19.61 -23.81 4.93
N GLY A 16 19.98 -24.02 6.18
CA GLY A 16 19.22 -23.49 7.34
C GLY A 16 19.14 -21.97 7.36
N TYR A 17 20.24 -21.30 7.03
CA TYR A 17 20.30 -19.84 6.94
C TYR A 17 19.35 -19.31 5.85
N PHE A 18 19.43 -19.84 4.62
CA PHE A 18 18.54 -19.41 3.54
C PHE A 18 17.07 -19.73 3.83
N PHE A 19 16.80 -20.88 4.42
CA PHE A 19 15.44 -21.24 4.83
C PHE A 19 14.87 -20.27 5.88
N ALA A 20 15.65 -19.94 6.90
CA ALA A 20 15.24 -18.97 7.91
C ALA A 20 15.04 -17.57 7.31
N GLY A 21 15.95 -17.12 6.43
CA GLY A 21 15.83 -15.84 5.72
C GLY A 21 14.56 -15.77 4.86
N TYR A 22 14.28 -16.83 4.11
CA TYR A 22 13.05 -16.92 3.30
C TYR A 22 11.78 -16.85 4.18
N ASN A 23 11.76 -17.51 5.32
CA ASN A 23 10.61 -17.46 6.23
C ASN A 23 10.40 -16.05 6.79
N VAL A 24 11.46 -15.34 7.18
CA VAL A 24 11.36 -13.95 7.66
C VAL A 24 10.87 -13.05 6.53
N TYR A 25 11.47 -13.17 5.34
CA TYR A 25 11.03 -12.40 4.17
C TYR A 25 9.56 -12.64 3.84
N SER A 26 9.13 -13.91 3.77
CA SER A 26 7.75 -14.22 3.42
C SER A 26 6.74 -13.71 4.46
N GLN A 27 7.09 -13.68 5.74
CA GLN A 27 6.24 -13.09 6.77
C GLN A 27 6.16 -11.55 6.68
N ALA A 28 7.26 -10.91 6.30
CA ALA A 28 7.32 -9.45 6.20
C ALA A 28 6.68 -8.92 4.90
N ALA A 29 6.83 -9.67 3.79
CA ALA A 29 6.45 -9.23 2.46
C ALA A 29 5.10 -9.78 1.97
N LEU A 30 4.60 -10.87 2.58
CA LEU A 30 3.33 -11.49 2.18
C LEU A 30 2.16 -10.58 2.51
N VAL A 31 1.26 -10.40 1.53
CA VAL A 31 -0.01 -9.69 1.69
C VAL A 31 -1.17 -10.59 1.30
N GLU A 32 -2.34 -10.38 1.92
CA GLU A 32 -3.56 -11.05 1.49
C GLU A 32 -4.08 -10.34 0.24
N CYS A 33 -4.21 -11.09 -0.86
CA CYS A 33 -4.82 -10.60 -2.09
C CYS A 33 -6.34 -10.46 -1.96
N ALA A 34 -6.81 -9.76 -0.95
CA ALA A 34 -8.22 -9.61 -0.66
C ALA A 34 -8.48 -8.39 0.23
N VAL A 35 -9.71 -7.91 0.21
CA VAL A 35 -10.17 -6.93 1.21
C VAL A 35 -10.13 -7.59 2.59
N PRO A 36 -9.51 -6.95 3.61
CA PRO A 36 -9.53 -7.45 4.97
C PRO A 36 -10.95 -7.76 5.43
N LYS A 37 -11.14 -8.89 6.11
CA LYS A 37 -12.48 -9.40 6.47
C LYS A 37 -13.32 -8.37 7.25
N ALA A 38 -12.68 -7.58 8.09
CA ALA A 38 -13.36 -6.54 8.87
C ALA A 38 -13.91 -5.40 8.00
N ASP A 39 -13.32 -5.19 6.82
CA ASP A 39 -13.60 -4.04 5.95
C ASP A 39 -14.46 -4.39 4.71
N GLN A 40 -14.80 -5.66 4.48
CA GLN A 40 -15.48 -6.13 3.26
C GLN A 40 -16.81 -5.43 2.97
N GLU A 41 -17.53 -5.01 4.00
CA GLU A 41 -18.82 -4.32 3.87
C GLU A 41 -18.69 -2.80 3.74
N ASN A 42 -17.50 -2.26 4.00
CA ASN A 42 -17.25 -0.82 3.94
C ASN A 42 -17.18 -0.34 2.48
N LYS A 43 -17.87 0.78 2.23
CA LYS A 43 -17.94 1.46 0.92
C LYS A 43 -18.02 2.97 1.13
N PRO A 44 -17.76 3.79 0.12
CA PRO A 44 -17.85 5.24 0.26
C PRO A 44 -19.18 5.76 0.83
N ASN A 45 -20.29 5.07 0.53
CA ASN A 45 -21.63 5.46 0.99
C ASN A 45 -22.07 4.82 2.32
N ASN A 46 -21.25 3.92 2.87
CA ASN A 46 -21.55 3.27 4.16
C ASN A 46 -20.28 2.59 4.71
N PHE A 47 -19.74 3.08 5.80
CA PHE A 47 -18.63 2.46 6.51
C PHE A 47 -18.73 2.68 8.03
N SER A 48 -18.04 1.86 8.79
CA SER A 48 -18.06 1.89 10.25
C SER A 48 -16.66 2.08 10.81
N LEU A 49 -16.55 2.84 11.90
CA LEU A 49 -15.33 3.00 12.70
C LEU A 49 -15.34 2.12 13.96
N SER A 50 -16.28 1.17 14.06
CA SER A 50 -16.55 0.39 15.28
C SER A 50 -15.34 -0.41 15.78
N ASP A 51 -14.44 -0.85 14.91
CA ASP A 51 -13.27 -1.62 15.31
C ASP A 51 -12.22 -0.79 16.07
N LYS A 52 -12.33 0.54 16.06
CA LYS A 52 -11.39 1.45 16.71
C LYS A 52 -11.88 1.96 18.07
N ASN A 53 -12.93 1.38 18.65
CA ASN A 53 -13.58 1.87 19.88
C ASN A 53 -14.01 3.34 19.80
N VAL A 54 -14.29 3.83 18.61
CA VAL A 54 -14.74 5.19 18.37
C VAL A 54 -16.26 5.18 18.30
N LEU A 55 -16.90 5.82 19.28
CA LEU A 55 -18.35 6.02 19.32
C LEU A 55 -18.77 7.25 18.51
N TRP A 56 -18.18 7.42 17.32
CA TRP A 56 -18.47 8.55 16.47
C TRP A 56 -19.17 8.10 15.20
N ASP A 57 -20.20 8.83 14.79
CA ASP A 57 -20.96 8.56 13.59
C ASP A 57 -20.26 9.17 12.36
N PRO A 58 -19.72 8.35 11.43
CA PRO A 58 -19.04 8.86 10.24
C PRO A 58 -20.01 9.26 9.11
N SER A 59 -21.32 9.18 9.30
CA SER A 59 -22.31 9.36 8.22
C SER A 59 -22.23 10.72 7.51
N GLU A 60 -21.74 11.76 8.19
CA GLU A 60 -21.50 13.07 7.56
C GLU A 60 -20.43 13.08 6.48
N TYR A 61 -19.61 12.00 6.38
CA TYR A 61 -18.54 11.80 5.41
C TYR A 61 -18.89 10.73 4.37
N PHE A 62 -20.11 10.21 4.37
CA PHE A 62 -20.54 9.26 3.36
C PHE A 62 -20.68 9.95 1.99
N ILE A 63 -20.15 9.27 0.97
CA ILE A 63 -20.22 9.70 -0.42
C ILE A 63 -21.17 8.78 -1.16
N THR A 64 -22.35 9.29 -1.51
CA THR A 64 -23.41 8.49 -2.15
C THR A 64 -23.17 8.21 -3.63
N ASN A 65 -22.49 9.14 -4.33
CA ASN A 65 -22.18 9.01 -5.75
C ASN A 65 -20.69 8.73 -5.93
N TYR A 66 -20.36 7.53 -6.34
CA TYR A 66 -19.01 7.13 -6.72
C TYR A 66 -19.04 6.12 -7.86
N GLU A 67 -17.98 6.06 -8.62
CA GLU A 67 -17.78 5.12 -9.72
C GLU A 67 -16.74 4.07 -9.32
N ILE A 68 -17.00 2.80 -9.65
CA ILE A 68 -15.97 1.77 -9.61
C ILE A 68 -15.22 1.86 -10.93
N VAL A 69 -13.92 2.07 -10.87
CA VAL A 69 -13.07 2.19 -12.05
C VAL A 69 -11.94 1.18 -11.99
N ASN A 70 -11.65 0.59 -13.13
CA ASN A 70 -10.53 -0.33 -13.32
C ASN A 70 -9.44 0.39 -14.11
N ILE A 71 -8.24 0.46 -13.54
CA ILE A 71 -7.07 1.10 -14.13
C ILE A 71 -6.11 -0.01 -14.55
N GLU A 72 -5.90 -0.15 -15.85
CA GLU A 72 -4.96 -1.11 -16.39
C GLU A 72 -3.54 -0.56 -16.33
N ILE A 73 -2.58 -1.39 -15.88
CA ILE A 73 -1.15 -1.07 -15.98
C ILE A 73 -0.66 -1.66 -17.30
N PRO A 74 -0.17 -0.80 -18.21
CA PRO A 74 0.30 -1.25 -19.49
C PRO A 74 1.39 -2.34 -19.35
N ASP A 75 1.27 -3.39 -20.17
CA ASP A 75 2.25 -4.47 -20.31
C ASP A 75 2.42 -5.43 -19.13
N GLU A 76 1.60 -5.28 -18.05
CA GLU A 76 1.75 -6.10 -16.82
C GLU A 76 0.56 -7.02 -16.51
N ASN A 77 -0.54 -6.99 -17.25
CA ASN A 77 -1.78 -7.71 -16.89
C ASN A 77 -2.32 -7.39 -15.49
N ILE A 78 -1.99 -6.24 -14.95
CA ILE A 78 -2.46 -5.75 -13.66
C ILE A 78 -3.63 -4.80 -13.87
N ILE A 79 -4.69 -5.00 -13.10
CA ILE A 79 -5.85 -4.11 -13.05
C ILE A 79 -5.99 -3.63 -11.61
N LEU A 80 -5.90 -2.32 -11.41
CA LEU A 80 -6.17 -1.70 -10.13
C LEU A 80 -7.66 -1.41 -10.02
N ASN A 81 -8.31 -1.98 -9.02
CA ASN A 81 -9.69 -1.64 -8.71
C ASN A 81 -9.71 -0.37 -7.83
N SER A 82 -10.50 0.59 -8.22
CA SER A 82 -10.48 1.93 -7.65
C SER A 82 -11.87 2.50 -7.50
N TRP A 83 -12.03 3.47 -6.62
CA TRP A 83 -13.22 4.31 -6.52
C TRP A 83 -12.91 5.74 -6.92
N TRP A 84 -13.68 6.25 -7.90
CA TRP A 84 -13.67 7.64 -8.27
C TRP A 84 -14.88 8.35 -7.67
N MET A 85 -14.64 9.48 -7.03
CA MET A 85 -15.63 10.33 -6.38
C MET A 85 -15.48 11.76 -6.91
N ASP A 86 -16.45 12.22 -7.71
CA ASP A 86 -16.44 13.58 -8.23
C ASP A 86 -16.71 14.60 -7.14
N ALA A 87 -15.98 15.72 -7.13
CA ALA A 87 -16.29 16.86 -6.27
C ALA A 87 -17.72 17.35 -6.49
N GLN A 88 -18.33 17.90 -5.45
CA GLN A 88 -19.73 18.35 -5.52
C GLN A 88 -20.00 19.36 -6.67
N ASN A 89 -18.97 20.09 -7.10
CA ASN A 89 -19.06 21.09 -8.17
C ASN A 89 -18.41 20.63 -9.49
N ASN A 90 -17.93 19.39 -9.58
CA ASN A 90 -17.21 18.80 -10.73
C ASN A 90 -15.96 19.57 -11.21
N GLU A 91 -15.48 20.57 -10.47
CA GLU A 91 -14.34 21.45 -10.83
C GLU A 91 -13.23 21.46 -9.77
N GLY A 92 -13.32 20.62 -8.76
CA GLY A 92 -12.35 20.59 -7.66
C GLY A 92 -10.99 19.98 -8.07
N PRO A 93 -9.92 20.32 -7.34
CA PRO A 93 -8.65 19.61 -7.45
C PRO A 93 -8.85 18.14 -7.03
N THR A 94 -7.94 17.27 -7.43
CA THR A 94 -8.05 15.83 -7.20
C THR A 94 -7.01 15.36 -6.19
N VAL A 95 -7.40 14.46 -5.30
CA VAL A 95 -6.48 13.75 -4.42
C VAL A 95 -6.53 12.26 -4.70
N LEU A 96 -5.38 11.69 -5.04
CA LEU A 96 -5.16 10.25 -5.09
C LEU A 96 -4.86 9.75 -3.67
N VAL A 97 -5.67 8.81 -3.17
CA VAL A 97 -5.58 8.27 -1.79
C VAL A 97 -4.99 6.87 -1.81
N LEU A 98 -3.91 6.66 -1.04
CA LEU A 98 -3.08 5.46 -1.01
C LEU A 98 -3.12 4.83 0.39
N HIS A 99 -3.55 3.56 0.46
CA HIS A 99 -3.69 2.81 1.71
C HIS A 99 -2.36 2.23 2.22
N GLY A 100 -2.35 1.77 3.47
CA GLY A 100 -1.22 1.10 4.10
C GLY A 100 -1.09 -0.39 3.74
N LEU A 101 0.01 -1.02 4.18
CA LEU A 101 0.26 -2.45 4.02
C LEU A 101 -0.85 -3.27 4.71
N GLY A 102 -1.29 -4.35 4.04
CA GLY A 102 -2.33 -5.24 4.56
C GLY A 102 -3.71 -4.56 4.72
N SER A 103 -3.91 -3.40 4.11
CA SER A 103 -5.14 -2.63 4.08
C SER A 103 -5.72 -2.57 2.66
N SER A 104 -6.74 -1.76 2.44
CA SER A 104 -7.35 -1.53 1.13
C SER A 104 -8.08 -0.17 1.12
N LYS A 105 -8.61 0.22 -0.05
CA LYS A 105 -9.51 1.38 -0.16
C LYS A 105 -10.77 1.26 0.71
N HIS A 106 -11.12 0.04 1.15
CA HIS A 106 -12.24 -0.25 2.04
C HIS A 106 -11.97 0.09 3.51
N SER A 107 -10.70 0.38 3.87
CA SER A 107 -10.36 0.72 5.26
C SER A 107 -11.11 1.96 5.74
N PRO A 108 -11.65 1.94 6.98
CA PRO A 108 -12.34 3.09 7.55
C PRO A 108 -11.53 4.38 7.52
N ASP A 109 -10.21 4.30 7.70
CA ASP A 109 -9.32 5.48 7.66
C ASP A 109 -9.24 6.09 6.25
N MET A 110 -9.18 5.23 5.21
CA MET A 110 -9.16 5.68 3.83
C MET A 110 -10.50 6.29 3.42
N LEU A 111 -11.60 5.66 3.82
CA LEU A 111 -12.95 6.14 3.56
C LEU A 111 -13.26 7.46 4.28
N LEU A 112 -12.83 7.58 5.54
CA LEU A 112 -12.95 8.82 6.28
C LEU A 112 -12.13 9.94 5.63
N THR A 113 -10.89 9.66 5.24
CA THR A 113 -10.03 10.60 4.52
C THR A 113 -10.68 11.04 3.21
N ALA A 114 -11.17 10.08 2.41
CA ALA A 114 -11.88 10.35 1.17
C ALA A 114 -13.12 11.24 1.41
N GLY A 115 -13.92 10.92 2.43
CA GLY A 115 -15.10 11.70 2.81
C GLY A 115 -14.76 13.12 3.24
N MET A 116 -13.70 13.30 4.04
CA MET A 116 -13.22 14.62 4.45
C MET A 116 -12.75 15.45 3.25
N LEU A 117 -11.99 14.86 2.33
CA LEU A 117 -11.54 15.53 1.11
C LEU A 117 -12.72 15.91 0.21
N HIS A 118 -13.62 14.97 -0.04
CA HIS A 118 -14.81 15.20 -0.87
C HIS A 118 -15.72 16.29 -0.29
N LYS A 119 -15.95 16.29 1.02
CA LYS A 119 -16.72 17.33 1.73
C LYS A 119 -16.09 18.73 1.60
N ASN A 120 -14.77 18.79 1.41
CA ASN A 120 -14.03 20.04 1.20
C ASN A 120 -13.82 20.35 -0.29
N GLY A 121 -14.55 19.72 -1.20
CA GLY A 121 -14.62 20.08 -2.61
C GLY A 121 -13.54 19.45 -3.49
N PHE A 122 -12.86 18.39 -3.02
CA PHE A 122 -11.90 17.65 -3.84
C PHE A 122 -12.59 16.49 -4.58
N ASN A 123 -12.15 16.22 -5.80
CA ASN A 123 -12.32 14.90 -6.39
C ASN A 123 -11.39 13.92 -5.65
N VAL A 124 -11.81 12.69 -5.51
CA VAL A 124 -10.99 11.66 -4.87
C VAL A 124 -10.90 10.42 -5.75
N LEU A 125 -9.69 9.91 -5.94
CA LEU A 125 -9.44 8.58 -6.47
C LEU A 125 -8.82 7.74 -5.35
N ALA A 126 -9.53 6.74 -4.85
CA ALA A 126 -9.03 5.77 -3.90
C ALA A 126 -8.73 4.45 -4.63
N ILE A 127 -7.49 4.00 -4.61
CA ILE A 127 -7.06 2.77 -5.29
C ILE A 127 -6.77 1.65 -4.30
N ASP A 128 -6.93 0.39 -4.73
CA ASP A 128 -6.20 -0.71 -4.15
C ASP A 128 -4.90 -0.91 -4.95
N PHE A 129 -3.78 -1.05 -4.26
CA PHE A 129 -2.53 -1.47 -4.90
C PHE A 129 -2.65 -2.88 -5.45
N ARG A 130 -1.74 -3.28 -6.36
CA ARG A 130 -1.58 -4.69 -6.73
C ARG A 130 -1.45 -5.55 -5.46
N ASP A 131 -1.88 -6.78 -5.52
CA ASP A 131 -1.87 -7.75 -4.42
C ASP A 131 -2.71 -7.37 -3.19
N HIS A 132 -3.46 -6.26 -3.25
CA HIS A 132 -4.33 -5.79 -2.16
C HIS A 132 -5.79 -5.63 -2.63
N GLY A 133 -6.71 -5.78 -1.69
CA GLY A 133 -8.13 -5.47 -1.87
C GLY A 133 -8.77 -6.20 -3.04
N ASP A 134 -9.40 -5.43 -3.94
CA ASP A 134 -10.07 -5.92 -5.14
C ASP A 134 -9.19 -5.84 -6.41
N SER A 135 -7.94 -5.42 -6.29
CA SER A 135 -6.99 -5.35 -7.40
C SER A 135 -6.43 -6.71 -7.78
N THR A 136 -5.75 -6.79 -8.93
CA THR A 136 -5.11 -8.02 -9.39
C THR A 136 -4.11 -8.53 -8.35
N CYS A 137 -4.23 -9.81 -7.99
CA CYS A 137 -3.22 -10.54 -7.26
C CYS A 137 -2.14 -11.00 -8.25
N GLU A 138 -0.94 -10.42 -8.15
CA GLU A 138 0.20 -10.76 -9.00
C GLU A 138 0.98 -11.95 -8.42
N ASP A 139 1.52 -11.77 -7.23
CA ASP A 139 2.32 -12.80 -6.55
C ASP A 139 2.07 -12.89 -5.03
N GLY A 140 1.26 -11.99 -4.48
CA GLY A 140 0.94 -11.93 -3.06
C GLY A 140 2.03 -11.32 -2.20
N PHE A 141 2.97 -10.56 -2.78
CA PHE A 141 4.05 -9.91 -2.06
C PHE A 141 4.10 -8.42 -2.36
N HIS A 142 4.23 -7.58 -1.34
CA HIS A 142 4.54 -6.18 -1.59
C HIS A 142 6.04 -6.00 -1.89
N SER A 143 6.35 -5.02 -2.70
CA SER A 143 7.73 -4.72 -3.13
C SER A 143 8.38 -3.57 -2.34
N ALA A 144 7.88 -3.27 -1.14
CA ALA A 144 8.29 -2.10 -0.36
C ALA A 144 8.16 -0.78 -1.15
N GLY A 145 7.13 -0.67 -1.96
CA GLY A 145 6.79 0.53 -2.72
C GLY A 145 7.35 0.60 -4.14
N GLN A 146 8.18 -0.35 -4.56
CA GLN A 146 8.83 -0.31 -5.89
C GLN A 146 7.83 -0.52 -7.02
N LYS A 147 7.10 -1.65 -7.03
CA LYS A 147 6.04 -1.93 -8.00
C LYS A 147 4.80 -1.06 -7.72
N GLU A 148 4.45 -0.85 -6.45
CA GLU A 148 3.29 -0.05 -6.06
C GLU A 148 3.42 1.42 -6.52
N SER A 149 4.64 1.94 -6.72
CA SER A 149 4.82 3.27 -7.32
C SER A 149 4.50 3.29 -8.82
N ASP A 150 4.56 2.15 -9.54
CA ASP A 150 4.05 2.06 -10.91
C ASP A 150 2.52 2.09 -10.94
N ASP A 151 1.87 1.51 -9.92
CA ASP A 151 0.42 1.61 -9.73
C ASP A 151 -0.02 3.08 -9.58
N VAL A 152 0.72 3.86 -8.78
CA VAL A 152 0.47 5.30 -8.62
C VAL A 152 0.66 6.05 -9.94
N VAL A 153 1.70 5.76 -10.71
CA VAL A 153 1.93 6.37 -12.02
C VAL A 153 0.77 6.07 -12.98
N ALA A 154 0.28 4.83 -12.99
CA ALA A 154 -0.88 4.45 -13.80
C ALA A 154 -2.15 5.21 -13.35
N ALA A 155 -2.38 5.34 -12.05
CA ALA A 155 -3.51 6.09 -11.49
C ALA A 155 -3.44 7.59 -11.84
N LEU A 156 -2.28 8.23 -11.73
CA LEU A 156 -2.05 9.63 -12.13
C LEU A 156 -2.34 9.84 -13.62
N ASN A 157 -1.83 8.94 -14.47
CA ASN A 157 -2.08 9.00 -15.91
C ASN A 157 -3.57 8.79 -16.23
N TRP A 158 -4.26 7.94 -15.47
CA TRP A 158 -5.71 7.76 -15.62
C TRP A 158 -6.46 9.05 -15.29
N ILE A 159 -6.15 9.73 -14.17
CA ILE A 159 -6.75 11.01 -13.80
C ILE A 159 -6.59 12.03 -14.93
N ILE A 160 -5.36 12.19 -15.44
CA ILE A 160 -5.04 13.15 -16.50
C ILE A 160 -5.78 12.80 -17.80
N ASN A 161 -5.69 11.54 -18.25
CA ASN A 161 -6.16 11.15 -19.58
C ASN A 161 -7.67 10.88 -19.65
N LYS A 162 -8.29 10.42 -18.55
CA LYS A 162 -9.73 10.07 -18.54
C LYS A 162 -10.60 11.17 -17.94
N LYS A 163 -10.10 11.87 -16.92
CA LYS A 163 -10.86 12.94 -16.27
C LYS A 163 -10.42 14.34 -16.77
N GLY A 164 -9.34 14.44 -17.55
CA GLY A 164 -8.85 15.72 -18.13
C GLY A 164 -8.30 16.70 -17.11
N ILE A 165 -7.89 16.23 -15.94
CA ILE A 165 -7.41 17.07 -14.85
C ILE A 165 -5.93 17.35 -15.04
N SER A 166 -5.56 18.65 -14.96
CA SER A 166 -4.14 19.05 -15.04
C SER A 166 -3.36 18.51 -13.84
N GLN A 167 -2.11 18.10 -14.07
CA GLN A 167 -1.19 17.70 -13.03
C GLN A 167 -1.04 18.73 -11.90
N ASP A 168 -1.17 20.03 -12.21
CA ASP A 168 -1.10 21.12 -11.24
C ASP A 168 -2.25 21.10 -10.22
N ASN A 169 -3.32 20.38 -10.54
CA ASN A 169 -4.51 20.19 -9.71
C ASN A 169 -4.62 18.78 -9.12
N ILE A 170 -3.53 18.00 -9.12
CA ILE A 170 -3.49 16.66 -8.54
C ILE A 170 -2.58 16.65 -7.33
N GLY A 171 -3.09 16.15 -6.20
CA GLY A 171 -2.33 15.82 -5.02
C GLY A 171 -2.35 14.32 -4.74
N ILE A 172 -1.39 13.85 -3.94
CA ILE A 172 -1.34 12.49 -3.42
C ILE A 172 -1.44 12.57 -1.90
N TYR A 173 -2.27 11.71 -1.32
CA TYR A 173 -2.28 11.42 0.11
C TYR A 173 -1.95 9.94 0.31
N GLY A 174 -0.99 9.63 1.18
CA GLY A 174 -0.62 8.26 1.50
C GLY A 174 -0.40 8.03 2.99
N SER A 175 -0.79 6.86 3.49
CA SER A 175 -0.57 6.43 4.86
C SER A 175 0.29 5.17 4.91
N SER A 176 1.26 5.10 5.83
CA SER A 176 2.16 3.95 6.02
C SER A 176 2.84 3.52 4.71
N LEU A 177 2.59 2.30 4.18
CA LEU A 177 3.09 1.88 2.87
C LEU A 177 2.70 2.89 1.77
N GLY A 178 1.45 3.37 1.74
CA GLY A 178 1.01 4.38 0.79
C GLY A 178 1.78 5.70 0.88
N ALA A 179 2.24 6.06 2.08
CA ALA A 179 3.12 7.21 2.29
C ALA A 179 4.52 6.97 1.69
N LEU A 180 5.10 5.79 1.90
CA LEU A 180 6.37 5.39 1.28
C LEU A 180 6.26 5.39 -0.24
N VAL A 181 5.21 4.78 -0.80
CA VAL A 181 4.93 4.75 -2.24
C VAL A 181 4.83 6.17 -2.80
N GLY A 182 4.07 7.05 -2.12
CA GLY A 182 3.96 8.46 -2.49
C GLY A 182 5.31 9.18 -2.56
N LEU A 183 6.22 8.88 -1.60
CA LEU A 183 7.58 9.44 -1.58
C LEU A 183 8.50 8.88 -2.68
N LEU A 184 8.26 7.65 -3.13
CA LEU A 184 9.03 7.02 -4.22
C LEU A 184 8.51 7.46 -5.61
N THR A 185 7.25 7.85 -5.71
CA THR A 185 6.61 8.24 -6.98
C THR A 185 7.35 9.34 -7.75
N PRO A 186 7.93 10.40 -7.12
CA PRO A 186 8.66 11.45 -7.85
C PRO A 186 9.86 10.95 -8.66
N ALA A 187 10.42 9.80 -8.31
CA ALA A 187 11.49 9.17 -9.10
C ALA A 187 11.00 8.63 -10.45
N LYS A 188 9.69 8.40 -10.60
CA LYS A 188 9.06 7.80 -11.80
C LYS A 188 8.15 8.78 -12.54
N SER A 189 7.49 9.70 -11.82
CA SER A 189 6.54 10.65 -12.41
C SER A 189 6.43 11.92 -11.57
N ASN A 190 6.29 13.07 -12.26
CA ASN A 190 6.00 14.37 -11.64
C ASN A 190 4.58 14.87 -12.02
N ASN A 191 3.67 13.96 -12.34
CA ASN A 191 2.31 14.28 -12.78
C ASN A 191 1.37 14.65 -11.62
N PHE A 192 1.89 15.31 -10.60
CA PHE A 192 1.15 15.83 -9.44
C PHE A 192 1.88 17.04 -8.84
N SER A 193 1.18 17.87 -8.07
CA SER A 193 1.69 19.12 -7.53
C SER A 193 1.87 19.14 -6.00
N ALA A 194 1.26 18.19 -5.28
CA ALA A 194 1.30 18.12 -3.83
C ALA A 194 1.37 16.69 -3.33
N LEU A 195 2.05 16.50 -2.20
CA LEU A 195 2.13 15.21 -1.50
C LEU A 195 1.94 15.42 0.00
N ALA A 196 0.99 14.70 0.58
CA ALA A 196 0.79 14.63 2.02
C ALA A 196 0.99 13.17 2.47
N VAL A 197 1.84 12.95 3.47
CA VAL A 197 2.18 11.62 3.97
C VAL A 197 1.93 11.52 5.46
N LEU A 198 1.43 10.36 5.88
CA LEU A 198 1.20 10.02 7.29
C LEU A 198 1.92 8.71 7.61
N ASP A 199 2.74 8.73 8.68
CA ASP A 199 3.44 7.55 9.22
C ASP A 199 4.28 6.79 8.18
N ALA A 200 5.00 7.53 7.31
CA ALA A 200 5.87 6.92 6.30
C ALA A 200 7.04 6.16 6.95
N PRO A 201 7.27 4.89 6.60
CA PRO A 201 8.44 4.14 7.07
C PRO A 201 9.70 4.59 6.33
N PHE A 202 10.34 5.67 6.81
CA PHE A 202 11.53 6.25 6.18
C PHE A 202 12.78 5.39 6.31
N ASP A 203 12.85 4.57 7.36
CA ASP A 203 13.98 3.71 7.65
C ASP A 203 13.47 2.28 7.84
N PHE A 204 13.36 1.58 6.71
CA PHE A 204 12.88 0.20 6.68
C PHE A 204 13.83 -0.74 7.45
N GLU A 205 15.13 -0.41 7.48
CA GLU A 205 16.12 -1.15 8.27
C GLU A 205 15.79 -1.10 9.76
N THR A 206 15.59 0.10 10.28
CA THR A 206 15.24 0.29 11.69
C THR A 206 13.91 -0.37 12.02
N LEU A 207 12.90 -0.24 11.14
CA LEU A 207 11.58 -0.85 11.34
C LEU A 207 11.67 -2.38 11.46
N VAL A 208 12.37 -3.04 10.53
CA VAL A 208 12.55 -4.51 10.57
C VAL A 208 13.34 -4.92 11.81
N ARG A 209 14.37 -4.15 12.20
CA ARG A 209 15.17 -4.40 13.40
C ARG A 209 14.32 -4.31 14.67
N GLU A 210 13.51 -3.28 14.79
CA GLU A 210 12.65 -3.07 15.96
C GLU A 210 11.59 -4.18 16.06
N GLU A 211 10.99 -4.58 14.95
CA GLU A 211 10.02 -5.67 14.91
C GLU A 211 10.65 -7.03 15.33
N LEU A 212 11.83 -7.37 14.79
CA LEU A 212 12.53 -8.59 15.16
C LEU A 212 12.94 -8.60 16.64
N ASN A 213 13.38 -7.45 17.16
CA ASN A 213 13.67 -7.31 18.60
C ASN A 213 12.42 -7.46 19.46
N TYR A 214 11.29 -6.89 19.02
CA TYR A 214 10.00 -7.03 19.71
C TYR A 214 9.54 -8.49 19.76
N GLN A 215 9.78 -9.25 18.70
CA GLN A 215 9.51 -10.70 18.65
C GLN A 215 10.53 -11.55 19.43
N GLY A 216 11.52 -10.94 20.07
CA GLY A 216 12.50 -11.60 20.93
C GLY A 216 13.70 -12.21 20.20
N PHE A 217 13.92 -11.86 18.94
CA PHE A 217 15.14 -12.25 18.24
C PHE A 217 16.32 -11.40 18.72
N THR A 218 17.42 -12.06 19.12
CA THR A 218 18.64 -11.35 19.51
C THR A 218 19.44 -10.91 18.28
N GLU A 219 20.15 -9.77 18.37
CA GLU A 219 20.95 -9.21 17.26
C GLU A 219 21.85 -10.23 16.57
N LEU A 220 22.44 -11.14 17.33
CA LEU A 220 23.32 -12.18 16.81
C LEU A 220 22.59 -13.15 15.84
N LEU A 221 21.27 -13.38 16.05
CA LEU A 221 20.47 -14.32 15.25
C LEU A 221 19.87 -13.67 14.02
N TRP A 222 19.50 -12.38 14.09
CA TRP A 222 18.77 -11.73 12.99
C TRP A 222 19.67 -10.87 12.07
N THR A 223 20.86 -10.44 12.50
CA THR A 223 21.76 -9.68 11.62
C THR A 223 22.01 -10.36 10.26
N PRO A 224 22.22 -11.67 10.18
CA PRO A 224 22.31 -12.35 8.91
C PRO A 224 20.99 -12.39 8.12
N LEU A 225 19.84 -12.51 8.81
CA LEU A 225 18.52 -12.56 8.19
C LEU A 225 18.11 -11.21 7.61
N TYR A 226 18.49 -10.14 8.29
CA TYR A 226 18.28 -8.78 7.86
C TYR A 226 18.93 -8.49 6.49
N HIS A 227 20.19 -8.91 6.28
CA HIS A 227 20.84 -8.76 4.97
C HIS A 227 20.11 -9.52 3.86
N TYR A 228 19.42 -10.61 4.18
CA TYR A 228 18.61 -11.34 3.21
C TYR A 228 17.36 -10.55 2.80
N VAL A 229 16.68 -9.92 3.77
CA VAL A 229 15.48 -9.09 3.50
C VAL A 229 15.80 -7.84 2.69
N LEU A 230 17.02 -7.30 2.80
CA LEU A 230 17.44 -6.12 2.03
C LEU A 230 17.92 -6.43 0.59
N ILE A 231 18.18 -7.70 0.26
CA ILE A 231 18.70 -8.11 -1.07
C ILE A 231 17.54 -8.52 -2.01
N PHE A 232 16.42 -8.92 -1.47
CA PHE A 232 15.21 -9.38 -2.18
C PHE A 232 14.04 -8.45 -1.93
#